data_57db50b1cddfa0c1e9be0be3ab779572
#
_entry.id   57db50b1cddfa0c1e9be0be3ab779572
#
_cell.length_a   1.000
_cell.length_b   1.000
_cell.length_c   1.000
_cell.angle_alpha   90.00
_cell.angle_beta   90.00
_cell.angle_gamma   90.00
#
_symmetry.space_group_name_H-M   'P 1'
#
loop_
_entity.id
_entity.type
_entity.pdbx_description
1 polymer ?
#
loop_
_entity_poly.entity_id
_entity_poly.type
_entity_poly.pdbx_seq_one_letter_code
_entity_poly.pdbx_strand_id
1 'polypeptide(L)'
;TRYSSSAASDVYKRQAESIFEAISESNMGQDLLDFEDKLKSSWIETDLYKSRNMTALLHKYGALVGGVIMAVEQFFFRGRLPYTWRHKTPDHACMKKASECKKIDYPKPDGVISFDKLSSVFLSNTTHEEDQPCHLTLKDKDLPIAFTLSEYDEPAQRYCPAGVYEVISEEDGTNRFQINAQNCVHCKTCDIKEPSQNIVWIAPEGGGGPNYPNM
;
A
#
# COMPACT_ATOMS: atom_id res chain seq x y z
N THR A 1 -5.03 14.66 2.03
CA THR A 1 -5.16 13.30 2.60
C THR A 1 -6.54 13.01 3.20
N ARG A 2 -7.19 13.97 3.85
CA ARG A 2 -8.57 13.77 4.35
C ARG A 2 -9.57 13.49 3.22
N TYR A 3 -9.40 14.13 2.06
CA TYR A 3 -10.33 13.96 0.93
C TYR A 3 -10.22 12.60 0.24
N SER A 4 -9.02 12.02 0.12
CA SER A 4 -8.86 10.71 -0.53
C SER A 4 -9.45 9.56 0.29
N SER A 5 -9.30 9.56 1.61
CA SER A 5 -9.92 8.53 2.47
C SER A 5 -11.43 8.67 2.52
N SER A 6 -11.96 9.90 2.56
CA SER A 6 -13.41 10.15 2.48
C SER A 6 -13.99 9.71 1.13
N ALA A 7 -13.28 9.99 0.01
CA ALA A 7 -13.70 9.54 -1.31
C ALA A 7 -13.75 8.02 -1.40
N ALA A 8 -12.73 7.33 -0.91
CA ALA A 8 -12.72 5.86 -0.89
C ALA A 8 -13.88 5.28 -0.06
N SER A 9 -14.14 5.83 1.13
CA SER A 9 -15.27 5.40 1.96
C SER A 9 -16.61 5.62 1.29
N ASP A 10 -16.78 6.74 0.57
CA ASP A 10 -18.03 7.05 -0.11
C ASP A 10 -18.24 6.17 -1.37
N VAL A 11 -17.15 5.70 -2.02
CA VAL A 11 -17.24 4.68 -3.07
C VAL A 11 -17.86 3.39 -2.52
N TYR A 12 -17.36 2.89 -1.39
CA TYR A 12 -17.92 1.67 -0.75
C TYR A 12 -19.37 1.86 -0.32
N LYS A 13 -19.73 3.05 0.19
CA LYS A 13 -21.12 3.36 0.52
C LYS A 13 -22.01 3.25 -0.71
N ARG A 14 -21.63 3.83 -1.82
CA ARG A 14 -22.40 3.77 -3.08
C ARG A 14 -22.47 2.36 -3.66
N GLN A 15 -21.42 1.57 -3.52
CA GLN A 15 -21.47 0.15 -3.87
C GLN A 15 -22.52 -0.58 -3.03
N ALA A 16 -22.52 -0.38 -1.72
CA ALA A 16 -23.50 -1.00 -0.83
C ALA A 16 -24.95 -0.57 -1.17
N GLU A 17 -25.16 0.71 -1.48
CA GLU A 17 -26.45 1.23 -1.92
C GLU A 17 -26.90 0.56 -3.22
N SER A 18 -26.03 0.46 -4.24
CA SER A 18 -26.37 -0.19 -5.52
C SER A 18 -26.63 -1.69 -5.37
N ILE A 19 -25.87 -2.38 -4.51
CA ILE A 19 -26.09 -3.79 -4.20
C ILE A 19 -27.46 -3.97 -3.50
N PHE A 20 -27.78 -3.12 -2.53
CA PHE A 20 -29.06 -3.17 -1.83
C PHE A 20 -30.25 -2.97 -2.78
N GLU A 21 -30.15 -2.00 -3.69
CA GLU A 21 -31.16 -1.76 -4.72
C GLU A 21 -31.34 -2.99 -5.63
N ALA A 22 -30.22 -3.56 -6.13
CA ALA A 22 -30.26 -4.75 -6.97
C ALA A 22 -30.91 -5.97 -6.28
N ILE A 23 -30.63 -6.16 -4.97
CA ILE A 23 -31.26 -7.21 -4.18
C ILE A 23 -32.76 -6.95 -4.03
N SER A 24 -33.14 -5.70 -3.74
CA SER A 24 -34.56 -5.31 -3.56
C SER A 24 -35.37 -5.46 -4.84
N GLU A 25 -34.75 -5.26 -6.00
CA GLU A 25 -35.35 -5.43 -7.31
C GLU A 25 -35.27 -6.85 -7.88
N SER A 26 -34.73 -7.79 -7.11
CA SER A 26 -34.50 -9.19 -7.51
C SER A 26 -33.56 -9.36 -8.71
N ASN A 27 -32.67 -8.42 -8.93
CA ASN A 27 -31.66 -8.42 -10.01
C ASN A 27 -30.33 -9.07 -9.56
N MET A 28 -30.39 -10.06 -8.69
CA MET A 28 -29.20 -10.74 -8.18
C MET A 28 -28.46 -11.51 -9.29
N GLY A 29 -27.14 -11.41 -9.28
CA GLY A 29 -26.27 -12.11 -10.23
C GLY A 29 -26.05 -11.37 -11.55
N GLN A 30 -26.49 -10.13 -11.66
CA GLN A 30 -26.21 -9.24 -12.79
C GLN A 30 -25.17 -8.17 -12.42
N ASP A 31 -24.50 -7.64 -13.42
CA ASP A 31 -23.59 -6.52 -13.24
C ASP A 31 -24.33 -5.26 -12.79
N LEU A 32 -23.77 -4.52 -11.85
CA LEU A 32 -24.35 -3.25 -11.35
C LEU A 32 -24.04 -2.11 -12.34
N LEU A 33 -24.70 -2.11 -13.49
CA LEU A 33 -24.45 -1.19 -14.60
C LEU A 33 -24.66 0.28 -14.22
N ASP A 34 -25.58 0.57 -13.33
CA ASP A 34 -25.90 1.92 -12.85
C ASP A 34 -24.90 2.49 -11.83
N PHE A 35 -24.09 1.61 -11.20
CA PHE A 35 -23.09 2.05 -10.23
C PHE A 35 -22.07 3.03 -10.84
N GLU A 36 -21.61 2.76 -12.06
CA GLU A 36 -20.64 3.61 -12.76
C GLU A 36 -21.20 5.01 -13.02
N ASP A 37 -22.44 5.12 -13.43
CA ASP A 37 -23.10 6.39 -13.68
C ASP A 37 -23.38 7.17 -12.39
N LYS A 38 -23.80 6.48 -11.32
CA LYS A 38 -23.93 7.05 -9.98
C LYS A 38 -22.62 7.58 -9.45
N LEU A 39 -21.50 6.87 -9.67
CA LEU A 39 -20.17 7.31 -9.27
C LEU A 39 -19.71 8.52 -10.07
N LYS A 40 -19.84 8.50 -11.41
CA LYS A 40 -19.46 9.59 -12.30
C LYS A 40 -20.25 10.88 -12.04
N SER A 41 -21.51 10.78 -11.70
CA SER A 41 -22.36 11.95 -11.37
C SER A 41 -22.10 12.52 -9.98
N SER A 42 -21.27 11.87 -9.16
CA SER A 42 -21.01 12.24 -7.77
C SER A 42 -19.93 13.31 -7.63
N TRP A 43 -19.86 13.90 -6.43
CA TRP A 43 -18.80 14.82 -6.06
C TRP A 43 -17.42 14.15 -6.06
N ILE A 44 -17.35 12.83 -5.88
CA ILE A 44 -16.12 12.03 -5.82
C ILE A 44 -15.35 12.16 -7.13
N GLU A 45 -16.03 11.92 -8.27
CA GLU A 45 -15.42 12.05 -9.60
C GLU A 45 -14.84 13.45 -9.82
N THR A 46 -15.62 14.48 -9.43
CA THR A 46 -15.18 15.87 -9.53
C THR A 46 -13.93 16.16 -8.72
N ASP A 47 -13.85 15.68 -7.49
CA ASP A 47 -12.71 15.92 -6.60
C ASP A 47 -11.48 15.12 -7.01
N LEU A 48 -11.64 13.84 -7.38
CA LEU A 48 -10.56 13.02 -7.90
C LEU A 48 -10.01 13.58 -9.21
N TYR A 49 -10.88 14.06 -10.11
CA TYR A 49 -10.45 14.69 -11.34
C TYR A 49 -9.64 15.96 -11.08
N LYS A 50 -10.06 16.83 -10.18
CA LYS A 50 -9.33 18.06 -9.82
C LYS A 50 -7.98 17.78 -9.18
N SER A 51 -7.86 16.71 -8.41
CA SER A 51 -6.62 16.33 -7.69
C SER A 51 -5.71 15.38 -8.46
N ARG A 52 -6.07 14.93 -9.66
CA ARG A 52 -5.39 13.89 -10.44
C ARG A 52 -3.91 14.12 -10.71
N ASN A 53 -3.48 15.38 -10.77
CA ASN A 53 -2.11 15.75 -11.06
C ASN A 53 -1.20 15.86 -9.83
N MET A 54 -1.78 15.93 -8.62
CA MET A 54 -1.05 16.26 -7.39
C MET A 54 0.11 15.29 -7.12
N THR A 55 -0.18 13.99 -7.09
CA THR A 55 0.82 12.97 -6.77
C THR A 55 1.91 12.91 -7.85
N ALA A 56 1.53 12.97 -9.12
CA ALA A 56 2.47 12.90 -10.23
C ALA A 56 3.42 14.10 -10.26
N LEU A 57 2.94 15.30 -9.94
CA LEU A 57 3.76 16.52 -9.85
C LEU A 57 4.75 16.44 -8.68
N LEU A 58 4.31 15.99 -7.51
CA LEU A 58 5.19 15.81 -6.35
C LEU A 58 6.28 14.77 -6.61
N HIS A 59 5.94 13.66 -7.24
CA HIS A 59 6.93 12.63 -7.60
C HIS A 59 7.95 13.11 -8.62
N LYS A 60 7.50 13.86 -9.63
CA LYS A 60 8.37 14.30 -10.73
C LYS A 60 9.30 15.45 -10.34
N TYR A 61 8.81 16.41 -9.59
CA TYR A 61 9.49 17.67 -9.32
C TYR A 61 9.85 17.88 -7.84
N GLY A 62 9.52 16.90 -6.97
CA GLY A 62 9.75 17.00 -5.53
C GLY A 62 8.74 17.91 -4.82
N ALA A 63 8.83 17.96 -3.49
CA ALA A 63 7.84 18.64 -2.67
C ALA A 63 7.77 20.16 -2.91
N LEU A 64 8.94 20.82 -3.10
CA LEU A 64 8.98 22.28 -3.27
C LEU A 64 8.47 22.70 -4.66
N VAL A 65 9.13 22.25 -5.71
CA VAL A 65 8.78 22.67 -7.09
C VAL A 65 7.45 22.09 -7.50
N GLY A 66 7.20 20.80 -7.26
CA GLY A 66 5.92 20.15 -7.52
C GLY A 66 4.78 20.78 -6.72
N GLY A 67 5.03 21.16 -5.46
CA GLY A 67 4.07 21.85 -4.61
C GLY A 67 3.68 23.23 -5.14
N VAL A 68 4.63 24.01 -5.64
CA VAL A 68 4.34 25.31 -6.28
C VAL A 68 3.52 25.13 -7.54
N ILE A 69 3.90 24.21 -8.45
CA ILE A 69 3.14 23.94 -9.68
C ILE A 69 1.72 23.49 -9.33
N MET A 70 1.57 22.61 -8.35
CA MET A 70 0.27 22.14 -7.87
C MET A 70 -0.57 23.30 -7.29
N ALA A 71 0.03 24.19 -6.51
CA ALA A 71 -0.66 25.36 -5.96
C ALA A 71 -1.17 26.28 -7.08
N VAL A 72 -0.35 26.54 -8.11
CA VAL A 72 -0.75 27.30 -9.28
C VAL A 72 -1.90 26.61 -10.02
N GLU A 73 -1.80 25.31 -10.24
CA GLU A 73 -2.88 24.53 -10.88
C GLU A 73 -4.19 24.61 -10.10
N GLN A 74 -4.14 24.42 -8.78
CA GLN A 74 -5.35 24.46 -7.96
C GLN A 74 -5.94 25.87 -7.82
N PHE A 75 -5.10 26.88 -7.64
CA PHE A 75 -5.56 28.25 -7.43
C PHE A 75 -6.11 28.91 -8.71
N PHE A 76 -5.35 28.85 -9.81
CA PHE A 76 -5.73 29.52 -11.07
C PHE A 76 -6.63 28.66 -11.95
N PHE A 77 -6.34 27.37 -12.09
CA PHE A 77 -7.05 26.47 -13.00
C PHE A 77 -8.07 25.59 -12.29
N ARG A 78 -8.14 25.63 -10.96
CA ARG A 78 -9.06 24.81 -10.14
C ARG A 78 -9.00 23.32 -10.48
N GLY A 79 -7.82 22.80 -10.77
CA GLY A 79 -7.60 21.40 -11.16
C GLY A 79 -8.14 21.01 -12.54
N ARG A 80 -8.50 21.99 -13.39
CA ARG A 80 -9.12 21.76 -14.71
C ARG A 80 -8.17 21.93 -15.90
N LEU A 81 -6.86 21.76 -15.69
CA LEU A 81 -5.93 21.74 -16.82
C LEU A 81 -6.31 20.64 -17.82
N PRO A 82 -6.19 20.88 -19.14
CA PRO A 82 -6.50 19.86 -20.15
C PRO A 82 -5.48 18.72 -20.21
N TYR A 83 -4.44 18.80 -19.40
CA TYR A 83 -3.34 17.84 -19.35
C TYR A 83 -3.33 17.06 -18.04
N THR A 84 -3.07 15.74 -18.12
CA THR A 84 -2.89 14.86 -16.98
C THR A 84 -1.47 14.32 -16.94
N TRP A 85 -0.72 14.63 -15.86
CA TRP A 85 0.57 14.01 -15.59
C TRP A 85 0.36 12.56 -15.15
N ARG A 86 1.11 11.65 -15.74
CA ARG A 86 1.05 10.23 -15.39
C ARG A 86 2.39 9.75 -14.90
N HIS A 87 2.38 8.86 -13.93
CA HIS A 87 3.55 8.08 -13.57
C HIS A 87 3.87 7.13 -14.72
N LYS A 88 5.12 7.16 -15.18
CA LYS A 88 5.60 6.29 -16.27
C LYS A 88 6.32 5.06 -15.73
N THR A 89 6.88 5.16 -14.53
CA THR A 89 7.66 4.12 -13.88
C THR A 89 6.83 3.50 -12.77
N PRO A 90 6.65 2.18 -12.76
CA PRO A 90 5.93 1.51 -11.66
C PRO A 90 6.73 1.60 -10.36
N ASP A 91 6.05 1.50 -9.23
CA ASP A 91 6.64 1.73 -7.91
C ASP A 91 7.82 0.82 -7.58
N HIS A 92 7.76 -0.46 -7.95
CA HIS A 92 8.86 -1.41 -7.74
C HIS A 92 10.14 -1.03 -8.51
N ALA A 93 9.99 -0.43 -9.69
CA ALA A 93 11.11 0.01 -10.52
C ALA A 93 11.71 1.35 -10.10
N CYS A 94 11.13 2.03 -9.10
CA CYS A 94 11.66 3.28 -8.55
C CYS A 94 12.68 3.05 -7.42
N MET A 95 12.85 1.82 -6.97
CA MET A 95 13.75 1.53 -5.87
C MET A 95 15.21 1.59 -6.34
N LYS A 96 16.03 2.30 -5.59
CA LYS A 96 17.48 2.40 -5.85
C LYS A 96 18.21 1.24 -5.21
N LYS A 97 19.33 0.83 -5.81
CA LYS A 97 20.23 -0.17 -5.23
C LYS A 97 20.81 0.32 -3.90
N ALA A 98 21.10 -0.59 -3.00
CA ALA A 98 21.68 -0.25 -1.70
C ALA A 98 23.02 0.48 -1.83
N SER A 99 23.84 0.13 -2.82
CA SER A 99 25.13 0.78 -3.12
C SER A 99 24.99 2.25 -3.53
N GLU A 100 23.85 2.67 -4.03
CA GLU A 100 23.55 4.04 -4.46
C GLU A 100 22.96 4.89 -3.33
N CYS A 101 22.65 4.29 -2.19
CA CYS A 101 21.96 4.93 -1.08
C CYS A 101 22.89 5.09 0.12
N LYS A 102 22.79 6.24 0.80
CA LYS A 102 23.41 6.39 2.11
C LYS A 102 22.50 5.81 3.18
N LYS A 103 23.08 5.01 4.08
CA LYS A 103 22.35 4.55 5.26
C LYS A 103 21.93 5.76 6.11
N ILE A 104 20.63 5.82 6.41
CA ILE A 104 20.08 6.85 7.29
C ILE A 104 20.17 6.33 8.73
N ASP A 105 20.79 7.10 9.60
CA ASP A 105 20.80 6.81 11.04
C ASP A 105 19.59 7.51 11.67
N TYR A 106 18.55 6.72 11.94
CA TYR A 106 17.34 7.23 12.58
C TYR A 106 17.53 7.27 14.10
N PRO A 107 17.04 8.34 14.77
CA PRO A 107 17.06 8.39 16.22
C PRO A 107 16.30 7.19 16.80
N LYS A 108 16.86 6.62 17.87
CA LYS A 108 16.17 5.51 18.56
C LYS A 108 14.88 6.02 19.20
N PRO A 109 13.80 5.22 19.17
CA PRO A 109 12.57 5.52 19.90
C PRO A 109 12.84 5.77 21.39
N ASP A 110 12.14 6.74 21.96
CA ASP A 110 12.30 7.14 23.38
C ASP A 110 11.45 6.30 24.35
N GLY A 111 10.56 5.48 23.85
CA GLY A 111 9.63 4.66 24.65
C GLY A 111 8.53 5.46 25.35
N VAL A 112 8.39 6.76 25.07
CA VAL A 112 7.39 7.66 25.68
C VAL A 112 6.45 8.22 24.62
N ILE A 113 7.00 8.85 23.59
CA ILE A 113 6.24 9.40 22.45
C ILE A 113 6.41 8.52 21.21
N SER A 114 7.58 7.92 21.06
CA SER A 114 7.92 7.05 19.95
C SER A 114 8.34 5.66 20.44
N PHE A 115 7.86 4.63 19.75
CA PHE A 115 8.08 3.22 20.10
C PHE A 115 8.74 2.50 18.94
N ASP A 116 9.49 1.43 19.25
CA ASP A 116 10.05 0.59 18.21
C ASP A 116 8.96 -0.22 17.48
N LYS A 117 9.29 -0.62 16.25
CA LYS A 117 8.33 -1.29 15.36
C LYS A 117 7.77 -2.60 15.98
N LEU A 118 8.63 -3.42 16.54
CA LEU A 118 8.22 -4.74 17.05
C LEU A 118 7.34 -4.61 18.30
N SER A 119 7.68 -3.71 19.22
CA SER A 119 6.83 -3.40 20.38
C SER A 119 5.46 -2.86 19.95
N SER A 120 5.42 -1.99 18.94
CA SER A 120 4.17 -1.46 18.38
C SER A 120 3.30 -2.56 17.77
N VAL A 121 3.91 -3.46 16.99
CA VAL A 121 3.22 -4.63 16.40
C VAL A 121 2.68 -5.55 17.51
N PHE A 122 3.47 -5.84 18.53
CA PHE A 122 3.03 -6.65 19.67
C PHE A 122 1.83 -6.03 20.39
N LEU A 123 1.88 -4.73 20.66
CA LEU A 123 0.78 -4.01 21.33
C LEU A 123 -0.48 -3.92 20.49
N SER A 124 -0.37 -3.88 19.16
CA SER A 124 -1.53 -3.91 18.26
C SER A 124 -2.32 -5.21 18.34
N ASN A 125 -1.66 -6.28 18.80
CA ASN A 125 -2.21 -7.63 18.92
C ASN A 125 -2.88 -8.12 17.62
N THR A 126 -2.32 -7.72 16.48
CA THR A 126 -2.80 -8.18 15.16
C THR A 126 -2.57 -9.68 15.03
N THR A 127 -3.60 -10.42 14.72
CA THR A 127 -3.59 -11.87 14.59
C THR A 127 -4.34 -12.33 13.35
N HIS A 128 -4.02 -13.52 12.87
CA HIS A 128 -4.75 -14.21 11.80
C HIS A 128 -5.21 -15.57 12.34
N GLU A 129 -6.21 -16.16 11.72
CA GLU A 129 -6.60 -17.53 12.01
C GLU A 129 -5.49 -18.50 11.61
N GLU A 130 -5.18 -19.47 12.46
CA GLU A 130 -4.02 -20.38 12.27
C GLU A 130 -4.21 -21.32 11.09
N ASP A 131 -5.43 -21.72 10.79
CA ASP A 131 -5.80 -22.62 9.68
C ASP A 131 -6.00 -21.90 8.33
N GLN A 132 -5.92 -20.57 8.33
CA GLN A 132 -6.01 -19.77 7.13
C GLN A 132 -4.76 -20.00 6.23
N PRO A 133 -4.95 -20.24 4.92
CA PRO A 133 -3.82 -20.30 4.00
C PRO A 133 -2.97 -19.04 4.02
N CYS A 134 -1.65 -19.20 3.96
CA CYS A 134 -0.74 -18.05 3.99
C CYS A 134 -1.00 -17.14 2.78
N HIS A 135 -1.32 -15.88 3.06
CA HIS A 135 -1.62 -14.86 2.05
C HIS A 135 -0.37 -14.23 1.42
N LEU A 136 0.81 -14.49 2.00
CA LEU A 136 2.10 -14.03 1.47
C LEU A 136 2.87 -15.21 0.89
N THR A 137 3.08 -15.19 -0.42
CA THR A 137 3.79 -16.24 -1.15
C THR A 137 4.96 -15.67 -1.93
N LEU A 138 5.94 -16.52 -2.22
CA LEU A 138 7.08 -16.20 -3.08
C LEU A 138 6.96 -16.99 -4.38
N LYS A 139 7.20 -16.33 -5.51
CA LYS A 139 7.33 -17.01 -6.81
C LYS A 139 8.57 -17.89 -6.84
N ASP A 140 9.67 -17.38 -6.28
CA ASP A 140 10.96 -18.04 -6.15
C ASP A 140 11.49 -17.83 -4.72
N LYS A 141 11.76 -18.93 -4.03
CA LYS A 141 12.19 -18.91 -2.62
C LYS A 141 13.63 -18.45 -2.42
N ASP A 142 14.47 -18.59 -3.45
CA ASP A 142 15.89 -18.27 -3.37
C ASP A 142 16.17 -16.80 -3.71
N LEU A 143 15.28 -16.17 -4.46
CA LEU A 143 15.47 -14.81 -4.96
C LEU A 143 15.67 -13.73 -3.84
N PRO A 144 15.01 -13.81 -2.68
CA PRO A 144 15.23 -12.85 -1.61
C PRO A 144 16.68 -12.80 -1.12
N ILE A 145 17.35 -13.92 -1.04
CA ILE A 145 18.74 -14.01 -0.61
C ILE A 145 19.70 -13.78 -1.79
N ALA A 146 19.45 -14.44 -2.91
CA ALA A 146 20.35 -14.39 -4.06
C ALA A 146 20.38 -13.02 -4.75
N PHE A 147 19.28 -12.29 -4.76
CA PHE A 147 19.13 -11.03 -5.50
C PHE A 147 18.77 -9.84 -4.63
N THR A 148 17.61 -9.87 -3.92
CA THR A 148 17.14 -8.67 -3.23
C THR A 148 18.00 -8.29 -2.03
N LEU A 149 18.58 -9.26 -1.32
CA LEU A 149 19.56 -9.00 -0.27
C LEU A 149 20.84 -8.40 -0.83
N SER A 150 21.40 -8.97 -1.89
CA SER A 150 22.68 -8.53 -2.46
C SER A 150 22.61 -7.15 -3.12
N GLU A 151 21.53 -6.87 -3.86
CA GLU A 151 21.40 -5.63 -4.64
C GLU A 151 20.71 -4.49 -3.87
N TYR A 152 19.75 -4.82 -3.00
CA TYR A 152 18.86 -3.85 -2.33
C TYR A 152 18.91 -3.93 -0.80
N ASP A 153 19.78 -4.79 -0.23
CA ASP A 153 19.86 -5.03 1.23
C ASP A 153 18.51 -5.47 1.83
N GLU A 154 17.80 -6.34 1.13
CA GLU A 154 16.45 -6.84 1.41
C GLU A 154 15.51 -5.77 1.99
N PRO A 155 14.95 -4.92 1.11
CA PRO A 155 14.24 -3.72 1.54
C PRO A 155 12.91 -4.02 2.26
N ALA A 156 12.37 -5.23 2.13
CA ALA A 156 11.13 -5.63 2.81
C ALA A 156 11.27 -5.54 4.34
N GLN A 157 12.46 -5.75 4.89
CA GLN A 157 12.74 -5.56 6.31
C GLN A 157 12.49 -4.12 6.78
N ARG A 158 12.66 -3.14 5.89
CA ARG A 158 12.54 -1.71 6.20
C ARG A 158 11.19 -1.11 5.86
N TYR A 159 10.68 -1.38 4.66
CA TYR A 159 9.39 -0.80 4.25
C TYR A 159 8.18 -1.50 4.86
N CYS A 160 8.31 -2.73 5.34
CA CYS A 160 7.20 -3.38 6.03
C CYS A 160 6.93 -2.72 7.39
N PRO A 161 5.73 -2.17 7.62
CA PRO A 161 5.42 -1.50 8.89
C PRO A 161 5.23 -2.48 10.05
N ALA A 162 5.02 -3.76 9.75
CA ALA A 162 4.61 -4.77 10.73
C ALA A 162 5.69 -5.83 11.04
N GLY A 163 6.93 -5.65 10.58
CA GLY A 163 8.02 -6.59 10.88
C GLY A 163 7.77 -8.01 10.36
N VAL A 164 7.13 -8.12 9.18
CA VAL A 164 6.80 -9.41 8.57
C VAL A 164 8.01 -10.10 8.00
N TYR A 165 8.96 -9.34 7.46
CA TYR A 165 10.10 -9.87 6.72
C TYR A 165 11.39 -9.70 7.50
N GLU A 166 12.17 -10.78 7.59
CA GLU A 166 13.44 -10.80 8.27
C GLU A 166 14.46 -11.64 7.48
N VAL A 167 15.70 -11.20 7.48
CA VAL A 167 16.84 -12.01 7.04
C VAL A 167 17.56 -12.49 8.29
N ILE A 168 17.57 -13.78 8.49
CA ILE A 168 18.20 -14.44 9.64
C ILE A 168 19.51 -15.03 9.18
N SER A 169 20.60 -14.65 9.85
CA SER A 169 21.90 -15.28 9.65
C SER A 169 21.99 -16.51 10.55
N GLU A 170 22.16 -17.66 9.92
CA GLU A 170 22.29 -18.95 10.59
C GLU A 170 23.74 -19.13 11.11
N GLU A 171 23.95 -20.08 12.00
CA GLU A 171 25.25 -20.37 12.63
C GLU A 171 26.31 -20.83 11.61
N ASP A 172 25.88 -21.42 10.51
CA ASP A 172 26.77 -21.87 9.41
C ASP A 172 27.19 -20.73 8.47
N GLY A 173 26.75 -19.50 8.74
CA GLY A 173 27.02 -18.30 7.91
C GLY A 173 26.10 -18.14 6.71
N THR A 174 25.11 -19.00 6.53
CA THR A 174 24.08 -18.83 5.51
C THR A 174 23.01 -17.83 5.96
N ASN A 175 22.30 -17.23 5.01
CA ASN A 175 21.16 -16.37 5.30
C ASN A 175 19.86 -17.04 4.87
N ARG A 176 18.84 -16.89 5.71
CA ARG A 176 17.49 -17.38 5.45
C ARG A 176 16.49 -16.20 5.46
N PHE A 177 15.63 -16.17 4.46
CA PHE A 177 14.52 -15.23 4.43
C PHE A 177 13.31 -15.80 5.17
N GLN A 178 12.83 -15.07 6.16
CA GLN A 178 11.68 -15.46 6.99
C GLN A 178 10.51 -14.52 6.77
N ILE A 179 9.31 -15.09 6.70
CA ILE A 179 8.04 -14.37 6.57
C ILE A 179 7.19 -14.66 7.81
N ASN A 180 7.03 -13.65 8.67
CA ASN A 180 6.19 -13.70 9.87
C ASN A 180 4.76 -13.23 9.50
N ALA A 181 4.03 -14.04 8.74
CA ALA A 181 2.74 -13.66 8.16
C ALA A 181 1.68 -13.27 9.19
N GLN A 182 1.77 -13.79 10.42
CA GLN A 182 0.86 -13.43 11.52
C GLN A 182 0.90 -11.95 11.90
N ASN A 183 2.03 -11.28 11.67
CA ASN A 183 2.18 -9.85 11.94
C ASN A 183 1.57 -8.95 10.84
N CYS A 184 1.16 -9.53 9.72
CA CYS A 184 0.78 -8.77 8.53
C CYS A 184 -0.51 -7.98 8.73
N VAL A 185 -0.46 -6.68 8.43
CA VAL A 185 -1.61 -5.76 8.49
C VAL A 185 -2.28 -5.55 7.12
N HIS A 186 -1.98 -6.39 6.14
CA HIS A 186 -2.55 -6.37 4.78
C HIS A 186 -2.42 -5.02 4.04
N CYS A 187 -1.36 -4.25 4.29
CA CYS A 187 -1.14 -2.96 3.64
C CYS A 187 -0.67 -3.07 2.18
N LYS A 188 -0.33 -4.27 1.69
CA LYS A 188 0.15 -4.57 0.33
C LYS A 188 1.43 -3.84 -0.10
N THR A 189 2.12 -3.15 0.78
CA THR A 189 3.36 -2.44 0.43
C THR A 189 4.40 -3.36 -0.20
N CYS A 190 4.52 -4.60 0.29
CA CYS A 190 5.45 -5.60 -0.25
C CYS A 190 5.12 -6.00 -1.69
N ASP A 191 3.86 -6.30 -1.99
CA ASP A 191 3.37 -6.66 -3.32
C ASP A 191 3.63 -5.55 -4.36
N ILE A 192 3.55 -4.28 -3.91
CA ILE A 192 3.73 -3.10 -4.77
C ILE A 192 5.20 -2.72 -4.91
N LYS A 193 5.99 -2.79 -3.84
CA LYS A 193 7.35 -2.20 -3.76
C LYS A 193 8.49 -3.17 -4.00
N GLU A 194 8.28 -4.47 -3.87
CA GLU A 194 9.35 -5.45 -4.00
C GLU A 194 9.97 -5.38 -5.42
N PRO A 195 11.31 -5.14 -5.54
CA PRO A 195 11.95 -4.80 -6.81
C PRO A 195 11.84 -5.88 -7.88
N SER A 196 11.85 -7.15 -7.48
CA SER A 196 11.76 -8.29 -8.38
C SER A 196 10.33 -8.78 -8.62
N GLN A 197 9.35 -8.19 -7.91
CA GLN A 197 7.94 -8.63 -7.92
C GLN A 197 7.79 -10.12 -7.57
N ASN A 198 8.63 -10.59 -6.67
CA ASN A 198 8.67 -11.97 -6.20
C ASN A 198 7.64 -12.24 -5.09
N ILE A 199 7.40 -11.26 -4.21
CA ILE A 199 6.40 -11.36 -3.15
C ILE A 199 5.02 -11.15 -3.77
N VAL A 200 4.13 -12.11 -3.56
CA VAL A 200 2.75 -12.06 -4.04
C VAL A 200 1.80 -12.07 -2.86
N TRP A 201 0.96 -11.06 -2.78
CA TRP A 201 -0.11 -11.00 -1.81
C TRP A 201 -1.38 -11.64 -2.39
N ILE A 202 -1.92 -12.63 -1.70
CA ILE A 202 -3.12 -13.34 -2.09
C ILE A 202 -4.26 -12.92 -1.16
N ALA A 203 -5.44 -12.64 -1.72
CA ALA A 203 -6.60 -12.30 -0.93
C ALA A 203 -6.97 -13.44 0.04
N PRO A 204 -7.27 -13.14 1.30
CA PRO A 204 -7.76 -14.14 2.23
C PRO A 204 -9.12 -14.69 1.79
N GLU A 205 -9.52 -15.81 2.35
CA GLU A 205 -10.87 -16.33 2.17
C GLU A 205 -11.94 -15.38 2.73
N GLY A 206 -13.19 -15.57 2.33
CA GLY A 206 -14.32 -14.75 2.80
C GLY A 206 -14.47 -14.82 4.32
N GLY A 207 -14.43 -13.66 4.97
CA GLY A 207 -14.42 -13.54 6.43
C GLY A 207 -13.05 -13.68 7.09
N GLY A 208 -12.03 -14.11 6.35
CA GLY A 208 -10.65 -14.18 6.83
C GLY A 208 -9.92 -12.84 6.74
N GLY A 209 -8.66 -12.84 7.13
CA GLY A 209 -7.80 -11.67 7.16
C GLY A 209 -7.34 -11.33 8.57
N PRO A 210 -6.69 -10.18 8.76
CA PRO A 210 -6.17 -9.79 10.07
C PRO A 210 -7.28 -9.32 11.02
N ASN A 211 -7.17 -9.72 12.27
CA ASN A 211 -7.93 -9.17 13.37
C ASN A 211 -7.15 -7.98 13.97
N TYR A 212 -7.82 -6.86 14.20
CA TYR A 212 -7.22 -5.61 14.69
C TYR A 212 -7.84 -5.19 16.04
N PRO A 213 -7.61 -5.93 17.13
CA PRO A 213 -8.31 -5.66 18.39
C PRO A 213 -7.90 -4.33 19.07
N ASN A 214 -6.71 -3.83 18.75
CA ASN A 214 -6.14 -2.64 19.37
C ASN A 214 -5.72 -1.54 18.37
N MET A 215 -6.34 -1.53 17.19
CA MET A 215 -6.09 -0.51 16.17
C MET A 215 -7.35 0.28 15.82
#